data_f358332f96796a46a9addc6f19a80b48
#
_entry.id   f358332f96796a46a9addc6f19a80b48
#
_cell.length_a   1.000
_cell.length_b   1.000
_cell.length_c   1.000
_cell.angle_alpha   90.00
_cell.angle_beta   90.00
_cell.angle_gamma   90.00
#
_symmetry.space_group_name_H-M   'P 1'
#
loop_
_entity.id
_entity.type
_entity.pdbx_description
1 polymer ?
#
loop_
_entity_poly.entity_id
_entity_poly.type
_entity_poly.pdbx_seq_one_letter_code
_entity_poly.pdbx_strand_id
1 'polypeptide(L)'
;MRSNEPSRKLKEHKAKQQSTINFRMNVIFFFIFLIFSTLIFRLGYLQIVKGEYYVNMVESTEEVPVNTSVPRGRIYDRNGRVLVDNDPQNAITYTKLQSTKQSEMLEIAEQLAELIEQPTKKVTLRDKQDFWILRNPDEAMKKVPEKEREKIRAKLGEGSEKEFTKQVDDLTRERITEDDLKGLEGRELEVLAIYREMVSGYNLSPQIIKSEDVTDAEFARVSERLSELPGVNTTTDWKRVKLSPLAILGRTTTPERGIPNDQLNHFLARDYSRNDRVGDSFVEAQYEELLQGKKSVVKNVTDKSGKVVDTETVYEGEPGKDLVLTIDSELEDRLGKIVETELRKQKTRYGSHLLDRTFLVMMNPQTGELLSVIGRQIENGKMEDISYGAYTMAYEAGSTIKGATVLGGYQEGAFNIGEGVMDQPLYIGGQKRTSLANTNGYNNRWMTDINALESSSNVYMFYVAMRIGGIPNYYPRMPFNVSDDTYQKMRNIYHQFGLGVKTG
;
A
#
# COMPACT_ATOMS: atom_id res chain seq x y z
N MET A 1 95.61 -60.37 -6.78
CA MET A 1 94.13 -60.36 -6.53
C MET A 1 93.82 -59.07 -5.80
N ARG A 2 93.30 -58.07 -6.50
CA ARG A 2 92.65 -56.85 -5.93
C ARG A 2 91.62 -56.46 -6.92
N SER A 3 90.41 -56.74 -6.62
CA SER A 3 89.24 -56.50 -7.49
C SER A 3 88.22 -55.67 -6.81
N ASN A 4 87.72 -54.72 -7.55
CA ASN A 4 86.34 -54.28 -7.63
C ASN A 4 85.59 -53.77 -6.36
N GLU A 5 86.03 -52.80 -5.65
CA GLU A 5 85.16 -52.11 -4.75
C GLU A 5 84.57 -50.75 -5.26
N PRO A 6 85.08 -50.12 -6.34
CA PRO A 6 84.47 -48.83 -6.78
C PRO A 6 83.18 -48.96 -7.53
N SER A 7 82.86 -50.11 -8.15
CA SER A 7 81.67 -50.28 -9.00
C SER A 7 80.39 -50.44 -8.20
N ARG A 8 80.41 -50.93 -6.97
CA ARG A 8 79.26 -51.18 -6.14
C ARG A 8 78.72 -49.86 -5.52
N LYS A 9 79.60 -49.01 -4.99
CA LYS A 9 79.21 -47.69 -4.46
C LYS A 9 78.66 -46.76 -5.52
N LEU A 10 79.16 -46.82 -6.75
CA LEU A 10 78.63 -46.02 -7.87
C LEU A 10 77.23 -46.48 -8.31
N LYS A 11 76.97 -47.80 -8.28
CA LYS A 11 75.62 -48.37 -8.56
C LYS A 11 74.61 -48.05 -7.47
N GLU A 12 75.07 -48.07 -6.17
CA GLU A 12 74.19 -47.70 -5.05
C GLU A 12 73.89 -46.18 -5.04
N HIS A 13 74.87 -45.36 -5.43
CA HIS A 13 74.63 -43.91 -5.55
C HIS A 13 73.71 -43.56 -6.72
N LYS A 14 73.86 -44.24 -7.87
CA LYS A 14 72.93 -44.07 -9.02
C LYS A 14 71.51 -44.58 -8.69
N ALA A 15 71.36 -45.72 -7.98
CA ALA A 15 70.08 -46.26 -7.55
C ALA A 15 69.39 -45.32 -6.54
N LYS A 16 70.14 -44.73 -5.59
CA LYS A 16 69.61 -43.74 -4.66
C LYS A 16 69.19 -42.42 -5.34
N GLN A 17 69.97 -42.00 -6.34
CA GLN A 17 69.65 -40.82 -7.15
C GLN A 17 68.39 -41.03 -8.01
N GLN A 18 68.26 -42.20 -8.65
CA GLN A 18 67.05 -42.59 -9.40
C GLN A 18 65.84 -42.72 -8.48
N SER A 19 65.97 -43.30 -7.29
CA SER A 19 64.86 -43.37 -6.30
C SER A 19 64.42 -41.99 -5.86
N THR A 20 65.37 -41.05 -5.62
CA THR A 20 65.03 -39.65 -5.25
C THR A 20 64.39 -38.89 -6.38
N ILE A 21 64.82 -39.12 -7.64
CA ILE A 21 64.20 -38.52 -8.83
C ILE A 21 62.78 -39.07 -9.02
N ASN A 22 62.61 -40.38 -8.94
CA ASN A 22 61.31 -41.03 -9.05
C ASN A 22 60.32 -40.57 -7.96
N PHE A 23 60.81 -40.39 -6.72
CA PHE A 23 60.01 -39.85 -5.63
C PHE A 23 59.58 -38.39 -5.92
N ARG A 24 60.50 -37.54 -6.36
CA ARG A 24 60.19 -36.15 -6.73
C ARG A 24 59.21 -36.08 -7.92
N MET A 25 59.40 -36.91 -8.92
CA MET A 25 58.50 -37.05 -10.05
C MET A 25 57.10 -37.48 -9.59
N ASN A 26 57.00 -38.49 -8.73
CA ASN A 26 55.70 -38.96 -8.21
C ASN A 26 54.99 -37.90 -7.36
N VAL A 27 55.75 -37.11 -6.56
CA VAL A 27 55.20 -35.98 -5.81
C VAL A 27 54.67 -34.89 -6.74
N ILE A 28 55.38 -34.55 -7.82
CA ILE A 28 54.91 -33.62 -8.84
C ILE A 28 53.64 -34.14 -9.54
N PHE A 29 53.66 -35.41 -9.97
CA PHE A 29 52.48 -36.05 -10.57
C PHE A 29 51.27 -36.06 -9.61
N PHE A 30 51.51 -36.32 -8.33
CA PHE A 30 50.45 -36.28 -7.31
C PHE A 30 49.87 -34.89 -7.18
N PHE A 31 50.68 -33.84 -7.16
CA PHE A 31 50.18 -32.46 -7.11
C PHE A 31 49.41 -32.06 -8.38
N ILE A 32 49.93 -32.44 -9.56
CA ILE A 32 49.24 -32.24 -10.84
C ILE A 32 47.90 -32.96 -10.84
N PHE A 33 47.86 -34.23 -10.42
CA PHE A 33 46.65 -35.03 -10.30
C PHE A 33 45.65 -34.35 -9.34
N LEU A 34 46.10 -33.86 -8.21
CA LEU A 34 45.23 -33.19 -7.22
C LEU A 34 44.65 -31.86 -7.75
N ILE A 35 45.44 -31.09 -8.52
CA ILE A 35 44.95 -29.86 -9.18
C ILE A 35 43.92 -30.22 -10.24
N PHE A 36 44.16 -31.20 -11.09
CA PHE A 36 43.22 -31.63 -12.10
C PHE A 36 41.93 -32.21 -11.49
N SER A 37 42.05 -33.01 -10.44
CA SER A 37 40.90 -33.56 -9.73
C SER A 37 40.06 -32.44 -9.11
N THR A 38 40.69 -31.40 -8.54
CA THR A 38 40.00 -30.26 -8.01
C THR A 38 39.28 -29.42 -9.09
N LEU A 39 39.92 -29.27 -10.25
CA LEU A 39 39.31 -28.61 -11.42
C LEU A 39 38.09 -29.39 -11.96
N ILE A 40 38.22 -30.71 -12.10
CA ILE A 40 37.12 -31.58 -12.54
C ILE A 40 35.97 -31.56 -11.54
N PHE A 41 36.25 -31.61 -10.22
CA PHE A 41 35.25 -31.52 -9.17
C PHE A 41 34.54 -30.18 -9.20
N ARG A 42 35.29 -29.07 -9.36
CA ARG A 42 34.73 -27.73 -9.48
C ARG A 42 33.87 -27.58 -10.74
N LEU A 43 34.29 -28.14 -11.86
CA LEU A 43 33.52 -28.14 -13.09
C LEU A 43 32.23 -28.97 -12.96
N GLY A 44 32.28 -30.13 -12.33
CA GLY A 44 31.11 -30.93 -12.03
C GLY A 44 30.15 -30.23 -11.08
N TYR A 45 30.65 -29.56 -10.03
CA TYR A 45 29.85 -28.74 -9.15
C TYR A 45 29.14 -27.62 -9.90
N LEU A 46 29.87 -26.88 -10.78
CA LEU A 46 29.30 -25.81 -11.59
C LEU A 46 28.25 -26.34 -12.59
N GLN A 47 28.48 -27.48 -13.21
CA GLN A 47 27.54 -28.03 -14.20
C GLN A 47 26.34 -28.76 -13.59
N ILE A 48 26.51 -29.50 -12.50
CA ILE A 48 25.45 -30.31 -11.92
C ILE A 48 24.67 -29.54 -10.82
N VAL A 49 25.39 -28.87 -9.91
CA VAL A 49 24.73 -28.23 -8.77
C VAL A 49 24.30 -26.80 -9.10
N LYS A 50 25.10 -26.11 -9.91
CA LYS A 50 24.81 -24.72 -10.33
C LYS A 50 24.34 -24.59 -11.77
N GLY A 51 24.25 -25.69 -12.53
CA GLY A 51 23.86 -25.68 -13.94
C GLY A 51 22.51 -25.06 -14.18
N GLU A 52 21.50 -25.49 -13.45
CA GLU A 52 20.13 -24.91 -13.49
C GLU A 52 20.12 -23.40 -13.14
N TYR A 53 20.91 -22.99 -12.16
CA TYR A 53 21.04 -21.57 -11.79
C TYR A 53 21.63 -20.72 -12.94
N TYR A 54 22.66 -21.23 -13.63
CA TYR A 54 23.27 -20.51 -14.74
C TYR A 54 22.43 -20.59 -16.02
N VAL A 55 21.74 -21.72 -16.28
CA VAL A 55 20.75 -21.82 -17.35
C VAL A 55 19.62 -20.82 -17.12
N ASN A 56 19.02 -20.80 -15.92
CA ASN A 56 17.97 -19.85 -15.56
C ASN A 56 18.46 -18.40 -15.63
N MET A 57 19.73 -18.13 -15.31
CA MET A 57 20.31 -16.79 -15.42
C MET A 57 20.49 -16.36 -16.91
N VAL A 58 20.89 -17.27 -17.79
CA VAL A 58 20.99 -17.01 -19.23
C VAL A 58 19.61 -16.88 -19.84
N GLU A 59 18.68 -17.75 -19.52
CA GLU A 59 17.29 -17.67 -19.96
C GLU A 59 16.61 -16.39 -19.46
N SER A 60 16.87 -15.96 -18.22
CA SER A 60 16.33 -14.70 -17.68
C SER A 60 16.92 -13.44 -18.31
N THR A 61 18.01 -13.54 -19.03
CA THR A 61 18.62 -12.42 -19.78
C THR A 61 18.05 -12.30 -21.20
N GLU A 62 17.50 -13.36 -21.74
CA GLU A 62 16.90 -13.39 -23.08
C GLU A 62 15.36 -13.37 -23.06
N GLU A 63 14.74 -13.69 -21.92
CA GLU A 63 13.30 -13.82 -21.75
C GLU A 63 12.81 -12.90 -20.65
N VAL A 64 12.19 -11.82 -21.02
CA VAL A 64 11.60 -10.87 -20.06
C VAL A 64 10.14 -11.24 -19.81
N PRO A 65 9.79 -11.76 -18.62
CA PRO A 65 8.40 -11.96 -18.28
C PRO A 65 7.73 -10.58 -18.11
N VAL A 66 6.70 -10.35 -18.88
CA VAL A 66 5.86 -9.16 -18.77
C VAL A 66 4.59 -9.54 -18.02
N ASN A 67 4.39 -8.95 -16.86
CA ASN A 67 3.18 -9.15 -16.06
C ASN A 67 2.07 -8.24 -16.59
N THR A 68 0.97 -8.84 -17.05
CA THR A 68 -0.22 -8.10 -17.49
C THR A 68 -1.26 -8.06 -16.39
N SER A 69 -1.90 -6.89 -16.19
CA SER A 69 -2.94 -6.74 -15.19
C SER A 69 -4.19 -7.54 -15.53
N VAL A 70 -4.85 -8.07 -14.49
CA VAL A 70 -6.16 -8.73 -14.57
C VAL A 70 -7.20 -7.88 -13.86
N PRO A 71 -8.51 -8.04 -14.16
CA PRO A 71 -9.55 -7.30 -13.47
C PRO A 71 -9.57 -7.65 -11.98
N ARG A 72 -9.73 -6.62 -11.15
CA ARG A 72 -10.00 -6.80 -9.71
C ARG A 72 -11.38 -7.39 -9.51
N GLY A 73 -11.61 -8.09 -8.40
CA GLY A 73 -12.93 -8.55 -8.00
C GLY A 73 -13.92 -7.38 -7.92
N ARG A 74 -15.16 -7.61 -8.35
CA ARG A 74 -16.24 -6.64 -8.20
C ARG A 74 -16.69 -6.57 -6.76
N ILE A 75 -17.30 -5.44 -6.39
CA ILE A 75 -17.94 -5.30 -5.08
C ILE A 75 -19.43 -5.13 -5.30
N TYR A 76 -20.21 -5.99 -4.64
CA TYR A 76 -21.66 -6.02 -4.71
C TYR A 76 -22.28 -5.66 -3.36
N ASP A 77 -23.50 -5.13 -3.39
CA ASP A 77 -24.34 -5.08 -2.21
C ASP A 77 -24.98 -6.46 -1.91
N ARG A 78 -25.70 -6.56 -0.78
CA ARG A 78 -26.37 -7.80 -0.37
C ARG A 78 -27.40 -8.33 -1.36
N ASN A 79 -27.90 -7.47 -2.25
CA ASN A 79 -28.94 -7.78 -3.25
C ASN A 79 -28.33 -8.07 -4.63
N GLY A 80 -27.00 -8.13 -4.75
CA GLY A 80 -26.28 -8.38 -6.00
C GLY A 80 -26.15 -7.16 -6.92
N ARG A 81 -26.39 -5.94 -6.43
CA ARG A 81 -26.14 -4.71 -7.19
C ARG A 81 -24.66 -4.40 -7.18
N VAL A 82 -24.11 -4.10 -8.33
CA VAL A 82 -22.69 -3.74 -8.46
C VAL A 82 -22.45 -2.35 -7.86
N LEU A 83 -21.55 -2.28 -6.88
CA LEU A 83 -21.13 -1.04 -6.23
C LEU A 83 -19.80 -0.52 -6.80
N VAL A 84 -18.90 -1.43 -7.15
CA VAL A 84 -17.61 -1.12 -7.79
C VAL A 84 -17.33 -2.14 -8.87
N ASP A 85 -17.01 -1.67 -10.05
CA ASP A 85 -16.68 -2.48 -11.23
C ASP A 85 -15.32 -2.12 -11.81
N ASN A 86 -14.94 -2.76 -12.90
CA ASN A 86 -13.76 -2.48 -13.70
C ASN A 86 -14.19 -2.12 -15.11
N ASP A 87 -13.63 -1.05 -15.64
CA ASP A 87 -13.83 -0.60 -17.02
C ASP A 87 -12.56 -0.97 -17.82
N PRO A 88 -12.67 -1.90 -18.79
CA PRO A 88 -11.53 -2.26 -19.62
C PRO A 88 -11.21 -1.12 -20.60
N GLN A 89 -9.98 -0.62 -20.55
CA GLN A 89 -9.50 0.42 -21.46
C GLN A 89 -8.27 -0.08 -22.22
N ASN A 90 -8.16 0.27 -23.48
CA ASN A 90 -6.95 0.06 -24.25
C ASN A 90 -5.79 0.80 -23.58
N ALA A 91 -4.65 0.14 -23.45
CA ALA A 91 -3.48 0.73 -22.84
C ALA A 91 -2.21 0.43 -23.63
N ILE A 92 -1.31 1.40 -23.67
CA ILE A 92 0.03 1.28 -24.21
C ILE A 92 0.99 1.33 -23.04
N THR A 93 1.87 0.34 -22.96
CA THR A 93 2.85 0.19 -21.87
C THR A 93 4.26 0.16 -22.42
N TYR A 94 5.20 0.47 -21.57
CA TYR A 94 6.63 0.34 -21.84
C TYR A 94 7.32 -0.39 -20.70
N THR A 95 8.14 -1.40 -21.02
CA THR A 95 8.95 -2.15 -20.06
C THR A 95 10.41 -1.82 -20.27
N LYS A 96 11.00 -1.13 -19.30
CA LYS A 96 12.41 -0.75 -19.32
C LYS A 96 13.29 -1.94 -18.95
N LEU A 97 14.24 -2.31 -19.80
CA LEU A 97 15.27 -3.32 -19.51
C LEU A 97 16.45 -2.68 -18.74
N GLN A 98 17.23 -3.50 -18.04
CA GLN A 98 18.40 -2.99 -17.30
C GLN A 98 19.47 -2.38 -18.19
N SER A 99 19.59 -2.85 -19.45
CA SER A 99 20.56 -2.39 -20.45
C SER A 99 20.09 -1.20 -21.28
N THR A 100 18.80 -0.81 -21.15
CA THR A 100 18.21 0.26 -21.99
C THR A 100 18.85 1.61 -21.71
N LYS A 101 19.35 2.25 -22.75
CA LYS A 101 19.95 3.59 -22.68
C LYS A 101 18.89 4.68 -22.81
N GLN A 102 19.18 5.86 -22.29
CA GLN A 102 18.29 7.02 -22.42
C GLN A 102 18.05 7.44 -23.88
N SER A 103 19.07 7.32 -24.73
CA SER A 103 18.95 7.60 -26.17
C SER A 103 17.98 6.67 -26.89
N GLU A 104 18.02 5.37 -26.55
CA GLU A 104 17.09 4.36 -27.10
C GLU A 104 15.65 4.63 -26.67
N MET A 105 15.46 5.01 -25.40
CA MET A 105 14.13 5.38 -24.89
C MET A 105 13.59 6.63 -25.59
N LEU A 106 14.47 7.59 -25.90
CA LEU A 106 14.10 8.80 -26.60
C LEU A 106 13.66 8.52 -28.06
N GLU A 107 14.40 7.67 -28.78
CA GLU A 107 14.03 7.22 -30.11
C GLU A 107 12.67 6.50 -30.14
N ILE A 108 12.41 5.66 -29.16
CA ILE A 108 11.12 4.98 -29.00
C ILE A 108 10.01 6.00 -28.70
N ALA A 109 10.26 6.99 -27.84
CA ALA A 109 9.29 8.04 -27.53
C ALA A 109 8.94 8.89 -28.79
N GLU A 110 9.93 9.19 -29.64
CA GLU A 110 9.71 9.87 -30.90
C GLU A 110 8.83 9.06 -31.85
N GLN A 111 9.12 7.76 -31.99
CA GLN A 111 8.32 6.85 -32.82
C GLN A 111 6.89 6.69 -32.27
N LEU A 112 6.72 6.58 -30.96
CA LEU A 112 5.40 6.52 -30.34
C LEU A 112 4.60 7.79 -30.56
N ALA A 113 5.22 8.98 -30.47
CA ALA A 113 4.55 10.25 -30.75
C ALA A 113 4.05 10.38 -32.21
N GLU A 114 4.48 9.50 -33.13
CA GLU A 114 3.92 9.39 -34.47
C GLU A 114 2.62 8.58 -34.52
N LEU A 115 2.41 7.74 -33.56
CA LEU A 115 1.34 6.75 -33.53
C LEU A 115 0.19 7.12 -32.60
N ILE A 116 0.49 7.89 -31.53
CA ILE A 116 -0.46 8.25 -30.48
C ILE A 116 -0.40 9.76 -30.20
N GLU A 117 -1.51 10.30 -29.72
CA GLU A 117 -1.60 11.66 -29.16
C GLU A 117 -1.47 11.58 -27.64
N GLN A 118 -0.42 12.18 -27.08
CA GLN A 118 -0.18 12.14 -25.63
C GLN A 118 -0.59 13.44 -24.95
N PRO A 119 -1.46 13.39 -23.89
CA PRO A 119 -1.79 14.58 -23.12
C PRO A 119 -0.56 15.19 -22.42
N THR A 120 -0.35 16.50 -22.63
CA THR A 120 0.82 17.22 -22.10
C THR A 120 0.57 17.99 -20.80
N LYS A 121 -0.66 17.96 -20.26
CA LYS A 121 -1.08 18.72 -19.07
C LYS A 121 -0.28 18.39 -17.79
N LYS A 122 0.28 17.20 -17.71
CA LYS A 122 1.08 16.74 -16.55
C LYS A 122 2.57 17.14 -16.66
N VAL A 123 3.01 17.70 -17.79
CA VAL A 123 4.40 18.10 -17.99
C VAL A 123 4.71 19.34 -17.17
N THR A 124 5.68 19.22 -16.26
CA THR A 124 6.12 20.33 -15.40
C THR A 124 7.26 21.13 -16.04
N LEU A 125 7.56 22.30 -15.48
CA LEU A 125 8.72 23.08 -15.90
C LEU A 125 10.02 22.28 -15.73
N ARG A 126 10.14 21.52 -14.66
CA ARG A 126 11.31 20.67 -14.40
C ARG A 126 11.46 19.58 -15.48
N ASP A 127 10.36 18.95 -15.89
CA ASP A 127 10.41 17.95 -16.97
C ASP A 127 10.92 18.56 -18.27
N LYS A 128 10.51 19.79 -18.61
CA LYS A 128 10.99 20.54 -19.78
C LYS A 128 12.48 20.84 -19.68
N GLN A 129 12.96 21.25 -18.51
CA GLN A 129 14.38 21.53 -18.26
C GLN A 129 15.23 20.28 -18.37
N ASP A 130 14.81 19.17 -17.74
CA ASP A 130 15.53 17.90 -17.80
C ASP A 130 15.57 17.35 -19.24
N PHE A 131 14.47 17.47 -19.97
CA PHE A 131 14.41 17.07 -21.38
C PHE A 131 15.26 17.97 -22.30
N TRP A 132 15.29 19.27 -22.04
CA TRP A 132 16.17 20.18 -22.75
C TRP A 132 17.65 19.85 -22.55
N ILE A 133 18.06 19.51 -21.31
CA ILE A 133 19.40 19.03 -20.98
C ILE A 133 19.73 17.77 -21.77
N LEU A 134 18.80 16.82 -21.84
CA LEU A 134 18.97 15.58 -22.59
C LEU A 134 19.15 15.81 -24.09
N ARG A 135 18.39 16.74 -24.66
CA ARG A 135 18.45 17.10 -26.09
C ARG A 135 19.68 17.93 -26.46
N ASN A 136 20.17 18.73 -25.52
CA ASN A 136 21.24 19.72 -25.78
C ASN A 136 22.40 19.56 -24.76
N PRO A 137 23.09 18.40 -24.71
CA PRO A 137 24.10 18.14 -23.70
C PRO A 137 25.26 19.13 -23.73
N ASP A 138 25.72 19.53 -24.93
CA ASP A 138 26.82 20.48 -25.08
C ASP A 138 26.45 21.90 -24.61
N GLU A 139 25.21 22.32 -24.86
CA GLU A 139 24.69 23.60 -24.40
C GLU A 139 24.46 23.61 -22.89
N ALA A 140 23.93 22.51 -22.37
CA ALA A 140 23.75 22.30 -20.93
C ALA A 140 25.09 22.36 -20.19
N MET A 141 26.16 21.78 -20.76
CA MET A 141 27.50 21.89 -20.21
C MET A 141 28.00 23.33 -20.13
N LYS A 142 27.66 24.19 -21.10
CA LYS A 142 28.03 25.60 -21.11
C LYS A 142 27.32 26.40 -20.03
N LYS A 143 26.10 25.99 -19.58
CA LYS A 143 25.36 26.65 -18.49
C LYS A 143 26.11 26.65 -17.17
N VAL A 144 26.94 25.61 -16.87
CA VAL A 144 27.80 25.55 -15.69
C VAL A 144 29.27 25.32 -16.15
N PRO A 145 30.08 26.39 -16.30
CA PRO A 145 31.45 26.33 -16.79
C PRO A 145 32.36 25.43 -15.92
N GLU A 146 33.41 24.85 -16.53
CA GLU A 146 34.32 23.90 -15.85
C GLU A 146 34.91 24.47 -14.55
N LYS A 147 35.33 25.73 -14.54
CA LYS A 147 35.87 26.40 -13.33
C LYS A 147 34.88 26.40 -12.15
N GLU A 148 33.57 26.41 -12.43
CA GLU A 148 32.53 26.38 -11.41
C GLU A 148 32.27 24.97 -10.93
N ARG A 149 32.28 23.99 -11.85
CA ARG A 149 32.21 22.56 -11.54
C ARG A 149 33.36 22.12 -10.64
N GLU A 150 34.59 22.57 -10.94
CA GLU A 150 35.77 22.32 -10.11
C GLU A 150 35.60 22.89 -8.70
N LYS A 151 35.01 24.08 -8.54
CA LYS A 151 34.74 24.70 -7.24
C LYS A 151 33.72 23.87 -6.45
N ILE A 152 32.64 23.39 -7.12
CA ILE A 152 31.65 22.52 -6.47
C ILE A 152 32.29 21.21 -6.03
N ARG A 153 33.11 20.57 -6.89
CA ARG A 153 33.82 19.34 -6.58
C ARG A 153 34.80 19.51 -5.41
N ALA A 154 35.55 20.62 -5.39
CA ALA A 154 36.49 20.94 -4.30
C ALA A 154 35.75 21.17 -2.96
N LYS A 155 34.54 21.72 -2.99
CA LYS A 155 33.71 21.95 -1.80
C LYS A 155 33.12 20.69 -1.21
N LEU A 156 32.74 19.71 -2.06
CA LEU A 156 32.09 18.47 -1.64
C LEU A 156 33.09 17.38 -1.17
N GLY A 157 34.36 17.43 -1.60
CA GLY A 157 35.36 16.43 -1.29
C GLY A 157 35.27 15.14 -2.12
N GLU A 158 36.29 14.27 -1.95
CA GLU A 158 36.33 12.98 -2.67
C GLU A 158 35.21 12.03 -2.18
N GLY A 159 34.54 11.36 -3.10
CA GLY A 159 33.46 10.36 -2.83
C GLY A 159 32.02 10.89 -2.91
N SER A 160 31.81 12.17 -3.19
CA SER A 160 30.47 12.80 -3.26
C SER A 160 29.94 12.96 -4.69
N GLU A 161 30.22 12.02 -5.60
CA GLU A 161 29.87 12.14 -7.03
C GLU A 161 28.36 12.34 -7.27
N LYS A 162 27.52 11.66 -6.50
CA LYS A 162 26.06 11.84 -6.60
C LYS A 162 25.60 13.26 -6.22
N GLU A 163 26.18 13.82 -5.16
CA GLU A 163 25.84 15.16 -4.70
C GLU A 163 26.41 16.22 -5.64
N PHE A 164 27.60 15.97 -6.19
CA PHE A 164 28.20 16.80 -7.24
C PHE A 164 27.29 16.87 -8.47
N THR A 165 26.91 15.72 -9.04
CA THR A 165 26.01 15.65 -10.19
C THR A 165 24.71 16.38 -9.93
N LYS A 166 24.10 16.14 -8.77
CA LYS A 166 22.85 16.80 -8.37
C LYS A 166 22.99 18.33 -8.31
N GLN A 167 24.05 18.86 -7.71
CA GLN A 167 24.27 20.30 -7.62
C GLN A 167 24.52 20.94 -9.00
N VAL A 168 25.29 20.26 -9.87
CA VAL A 168 25.50 20.72 -11.24
C VAL A 168 24.19 20.72 -12.04
N ASP A 169 23.40 19.68 -11.92
CA ASP A 169 22.08 19.57 -12.59
C ASP A 169 21.11 20.64 -12.09
N ASP A 170 21.05 20.88 -10.77
CA ASP A 170 20.17 21.91 -10.20
C ASP A 170 20.58 23.30 -10.69
N LEU A 171 21.90 23.63 -10.71
CA LEU A 171 22.39 24.89 -11.25
C LEU A 171 22.14 25.02 -12.77
N THR A 172 22.26 23.92 -13.50
CA THR A 172 21.96 23.92 -14.95
C THR A 172 20.50 24.25 -15.19
N ARG A 173 19.59 23.64 -14.43
CA ARG A 173 18.13 23.94 -14.49
C ARG A 173 17.83 25.40 -14.19
N GLU A 174 18.42 25.95 -13.12
CA GLU A 174 18.23 27.37 -12.74
C GLU A 174 18.65 28.35 -13.84
N ARG A 175 19.60 27.96 -14.72
CA ARG A 175 20.13 28.79 -15.80
C ARG A 175 19.44 28.56 -17.15
N ILE A 176 18.55 27.61 -17.24
CA ILE A 176 17.71 27.41 -18.42
C ILE A 176 16.64 28.49 -18.42
N THR A 177 16.58 29.26 -19.51
CA THR A 177 15.64 30.38 -19.70
C THR A 177 14.41 29.93 -20.48
N GLU A 178 13.36 30.78 -20.49
CA GLU A 178 12.19 30.52 -21.34
C GLU A 178 12.56 30.46 -22.83
N ASP A 179 13.59 31.23 -23.26
CA ASP A 179 14.09 31.19 -24.63
C ASP A 179 14.69 29.84 -25.00
N ASP A 180 15.41 29.22 -24.10
CA ASP A 180 15.94 27.86 -24.28
C ASP A 180 14.81 26.83 -24.50
N LEU A 181 13.65 27.03 -23.88
CA LEU A 181 12.50 26.13 -23.91
C LEU A 181 11.50 26.40 -25.06
N LYS A 182 11.68 27.43 -25.86
CA LYS A 182 10.76 27.80 -26.94
C LYS A 182 10.56 26.73 -28.01
N GLY A 183 11.48 25.79 -28.14
CA GLY A 183 11.35 24.66 -29.08
C GLY A 183 10.50 23.50 -28.58
N LEU A 184 10.11 23.51 -27.29
CA LEU A 184 9.33 22.44 -26.67
C LEU A 184 7.83 22.73 -26.77
N GLU A 185 7.30 22.69 -28.00
CA GLU A 185 5.88 22.91 -28.31
C GLU A 185 5.35 21.78 -29.20
N GLY A 186 4.03 21.64 -29.27
CA GLY A 186 3.37 20.69 -30.16
C GLY A 186 3.90 19.27 -29.96
N ARG A 187 4.36 18.65 -31.04
CA ARG A 187 4.84 17.26 -31.04
C ARG A 187 6.03 17.00 -30.12
N GLU A 188 6.99 17.94 -30.04
CA GLU A 188 8.14 17.78 -29.13
C GLU A 188 7.72 17.73 -27.67
N LEU A 189 6.64 18.41 -27.30
CA LEU A 189 6.05 18.33 -25.97
C LEU A 189 5.34 16.99 -25.72
N GLU A 190 4.78 16.37 -26.76
CA GLU A 190 4.21 15.02 -26.68
C GLU A 190 5.31 13.96 -26.52
N VAL A 191 6.42 14.09 -27.27
CA VAL A 191 7.61 13.25 -27.10
C VAL A 191 8.11 13.32 -25.65
N LEU A 192 8.23 14.53 -25.09
CA LEU A 192 8.59 14.72 -23.69
C LEU A 192 7.60 14.03 -22.75
N ALA A 193 6.30 14.17 -22.99
CA ALA A 193 5.27 13.55 -22.15
C ALA A 193 5.37 12.02 -22.16
N ILE A 194 5.60 11.40 -23.32
CA ILE A 194 5.82 9.96 -23.48
C ILE A 194 7.12 9.55 -22.78
N TYR A 195 8.22 10.23 -23.05
CA TYR A 195 9.53 9.95 -22.47
C TYR A 195 9.49 10.00 -20.95
N ARG A 196 8.81 10.99 -20.38
CA ARG A 196 8.60 11.16 -18.95
C ARG A 196 7.94 9.91 -18.32
N GLU A 197 6.86 9.40 -18.93
CA GLU A 197 6.20 8.19 -18.45
C GLU A 197 7.11 6.96 -18.56
N MET A 198 7.88 6.83 -19.64
CA MET A 198 8.85 5.73 -19.82
C MET A 198 9.96 5.75 -18.76
N VAL A 199 10.49 6.93 -18.42
CA VAL A 199 11.55 7.07 -17.40
C VAL A 199 11.04 6.84 -15.99
N SER A 200 9.79 7.18 -15.71
CA SER A 200 9.17 6.99 -14.39
C SER A 200 9.02 5.52 -14.01
N GLY A 201 9.02 4.61 -15.00
CA GLY A 201 8.87 3.17 -14.80
C GLY A 201 10.08 2.51 -14.13
N TYR A 202 9.80 1.45 -13.39
CA TYR A 202 10.84 0.59 -12.81
C TYR A 202 11.34 -0.42 -13.84
N ASN A 203 12.62 -0.83 -13.70
CA ASN A 203 13.18 -1.85 -14.57
C ASN A 203 12.38 -3.15 -14.46
N LEU A 204 12.16 -3.78 -15.61
CA LEU A 204 11.43 -5.06 -15.77
C LEU A 204 9.95 -5.01 -15.29
N SER A 205 9.40 -3.83 -15.09
CA SER A 205 7.98 -3.65 -14.77
C SER A 205 7.29 -2.84 -15.87
N PRO A 206 6.17 -3.31 -16.42
CA PRO A 206 5.42 -2.52 -17.39
C PRO A 206 4.93 -1.21 -16.78
N GLN A 207 5.21 -0.12 -17.43
CA GLN A 207 4.73 1.21 -17.08
C GLN A 207 3.68 1.64 -18.11
N ILE A 208 2.53 2.11 -17.64
CA ILE A 208 1.49 2.65 -18.50
C ILE A 208 1.98 3.98 -19.08
N ILE A 209 2.06 4.07 -20.39
CA ILE A 209 2.35 5.30 -21.12
C ILE A 209 1.05 6.08 -21.37
N LYS A 210 0.04 5.39 -21.87
CA LYS A 210 -1.29 5.93 -22.11
C LYS A 210 -2.34 4.86 -21.88
N SER A 211 -3.40 5.16 -21.11
CA SER A 211 -4.59 4.31 -20.94
C SER A 211 -5.88 5.11 -20.99
N GLU A 212 -5.83 6.44 -20.79
CA GLU A 212 -7.01 7.30 -20.95
C GLU A 212 -7.10 7.75 -22.40
N ASP A 213 -8.30 7.66 -22.97
CA ASP A 213 -8.61 8.10 -24.33
C ASP A 213 -7.72 7.47 -25.43
N VAL A 214 -7.31 6.20 -25.23
CA VAL A 214 -6.64 5.44 -26.31
C VAL A 214 -7.69 4.97 -27.31
N THR A 215 -7.64 5.54 -28.51
CA THR A 215 -8.54 5.14 -29.57
C THR A 215 -8.19 3.76 -30.14
N ASP A 216 -9.19 3.04 -30.69
CA ASP A 216 -8.92 1.75 -31.36
C ASP A 216 -7.92 1.88 -32.51
N ALA A 217 -7.90 3.05 -33.19
CA ALA A 217 -6.96 3.31 -34.24
C ALA A 217 -5.51 3.50 -33.74
N GLU A 218 -5.32 4.16 -32.59
CA GLU A 218 -4.00 4.28 -31.95
C GLU A 218 -3.52 2.92 -31.47
N PHE A 219 -4.40 2.16 -30.79
CA PHE A 219 -4.09 0.83 -30.32
C PHE A 219 -3.68 -0.12 -31.45
N ALA A 220 -4.41 -0.11 -32.56
CA ALA A 220 -4.08 -0.91 -33.74
C ALA A 220 -2.74 -0.50 -34.37
N ARG A 221 -2.50 0.82 -34.57
CA ARG A 221 -1.23 1.32 -35.14
C ARG A 221 -0.02 0.93 -34.35
N VAL A 222 -0.11 1.00 -33.00
CA VAL A 222 0.97 0.57 -32.11
C VAL A 222 1.13 -0.95 -32.14
N SER A 223 0.03 -1.70 -32.10
CA SER A 223 0.06 -3.18 -32.11
C SER A 223 0.72 -3.74 -33.39
N GLU A 224 0.49 -3.10 -34.52
CA GLU A 224 1.11 -3.50 -35.80
C GLU A 224 2.63 -3.23 -35.87
N ARG A 225 3.13 -2.29 -35.05
CA ARG A 225 4.54 -1.88 -35.04
C ARG A 225 5.32 -2.30 -33.78
N LEU A 226 4.79 -3.20 -32.95
CA LEU A 226 5.49 -3.68 -31.75
C LEU A 226 6.88 -4.23 -32.04
N SER A 227 7.06 -4.84 -33.21
CA SER A 227 8.37 -5.35 -33.65
C SER A 227 9.41 -4.25 -33.91
N GLU A 228 8.99 -2.99 -34.10
CA GLU A 228 9.85 -1.83 -34.32
C GLU A 228 10.06 -1.02 -33.03
N LEU A 229 9.28 -1.27 -31.99
CA LEU A 229 9.21 -0.53 -30.74
C LEU A 229 9.65 -1.41 -29.53
N PRO A 230 10.96 -1.66 -29.36
CA PRO A 230 11.46 -2.51 -28.28
C PRO A 230 10.95 -2.06 -26.89
N GLY A 231 10.39 -2.99 -26.12
CA GLY A 231 9.85 -2.73 -24.78
C GLY A 231 8.44 -2.14 -24.77
N VAL A 232 7.90 -1.68 -25.88
CA VAL A 232 6.49 -1.24 -25.96
C VAL A 232 5.58 -2.46 -26.09
N ASN A 233 4.43 -2.40 -25.44
CA ASN A 233 3.38 -3.41 -25.57
C ASN A 233 2.00 -2.76 -25.52
N THR A 234 1.02 -3.44 -26.09
CA THR A 234 -0.40 -3.10 -26.00
C THR A 234 -1.10 -4.07 -25.07
N THR A 235 -1.94 -3.55 -24.18
CA THR A 235 -2.64 -4.36 -23.16
C THR A 235 -3.99 -3.73 -22.81
N THR A 236 -4.73 -4.39 -21.91
CA THR A 236 -5.92 -3.82 -21.31
C THR A 236 -5.58 -3.27 -19.93
N ASP A 237 -5.88 -2.00 -19.67
CA ASP A 237 -5.89 -1.41 -18.34
C ASP A 237 -7.31 -1.54 -17.74
N TRP A 238 -7.38 -2.04 -16.51
CA TRP A 238 -8.64 -2.23 -15.80
C TRP A 238 -8.87 -1.03 -14.87
N LYS A 239 -9.56 0.00 -15.37
CA LYS A 239 -9.89 1.19 -14.58
C LYS A 239 -10.93 0.84 -13.53
N ARG A 240 -10.61 1.09 -12.25
CA ARG A 240 -11.55 0.87 -11.15
C ARG A 240 -12.63 1.94 -11.14
N VAL A 241 -13.91 1.55 -11.25
CA VAL A 241 -15.05 2.45 -11.35
C VAL A 241 -16.00 2.25 -10.18
N LYS A 242 -16.23 3.33 -9.43
CA LYS A 242 -17.24 3.36 -8.36
C LYS A 242 -18.59 3.74 -8.96
N LEU A 243 -19.54 2.80 -8.92
CA LEU A 243 -20.94 3.01 -9.36
C LEU A 243 -21.83 3.48 -8.20
N SER A 244 -21.34 3.37 -6.97
CA SER A 244 -22.02 3.81 -5.76
C SER A 244 -21.23 4.90 -5.04
N PRO A 245 -21.87 5.95 -4.50
CA PRO A 245 -21.19 7.03 -3.78
C PRO A 245 -20.74 6.66 -2.36
N LEU A 246 -20.95 5.42 -1.91
CA LEU A 246 -20.66 4.99 -0.53
C LEU A 246 -19.20 5.25 -0.16
N ALA A 247 -18.99 6.07 0.87
CA ALA A 247 -17.63 6.43 1.32
C ALA A 247 -16.85 5.24 1.87
N ILE A 248 -17.56 4.26 2.48
CA ILE A 248 -16.94 3.05 3.07
C ILE A 248 -16.26 2.13 2.04
N LEU A 249 -16.61 2.24 0.76
CA LEU A 249 -15.97 1.43 -0.29
C LEU A 249 -14.47 1.73 -0.40
N GLY A 250 -14.07 2.94 -0.11
CA GLY A 250 -12.68 3.35 -0.25
C GLY A 250 -12.28 3.65 -1.69
N ARG A 251 -11.00 3.53 -1.96
CA ARG A 251 -10.41 3.75 -3.29
C ARG A 251 -9.11 2.96 -3.43
N THR A 252 -8.66 2.80 -4.68
CA THR A 252 -7.33 2.31 -5.00
C THR A 252 -6.35 3.48 -5.19
N THR A 253 -5.06 3.20 -5.14
CA THR A 253 -4.02 4.16 -5.56
C THR A 253 -4.11 4.42 -7.07
N THR A 254 -3.52 5.54 -7.51
CA THR A 254 -3.37 5.85 -8.94
C THR A 254 -2.12 5.17 -9.52
N PRO A 255 -2.01 4.98 -10.84
CA PRO A 255 -0.82 4.40 -11.46
C PRO A 255 0.48 5.15 -11.11
N GLU A 256 0.41 6.48 -11.03
CA GLU A 256 1.56 7.33 -10.72
C GLU A 256 2.01 7.20 -9.26
N ARG A 257 1.07 6.97 -8.34
CA ARG A 257 1.38 6.78 -6.93
C ARG A 257 1.91 5.37 -6.65
N GLY A 258 1.37 4.36 -7.33
CA GLY A 258 1.70 2.98 -7.10
C GLY A 258 1.50 2.53 -5.66
N ILE A 259 2.35 1.63 -5.18
CA ILE A 259 2.32 1.13 -3.80
C ILE A 259 2.88 2.18 -2.84
N PRO A 260 2.18 2.52 -1.72
CA PRO A 260 2.71 3.40 -0.68
C PRO A 260 4.02 2.87 -0.08
N ASN A 261 4.98 3.78 0.18
CA ASN A 261 6.33 3.41 0.63
C ASN A 261 6.35 2.64 1.96
N ASP A 262 5.45 2.95 2.85
CA ASP A 262 5.29 2.28 4.16
C ASP A 262 4.79 0.83 4.04
N GLN A 263 4.13 0.48 2.93
CA GLN A 263 3.59 -0.85 2.65
C GLN A 263 4.39 -1.61 1.57
N LEU A 264 5.44 -0.99 1.03
CA LEU A 264 6.16 -1.51 -0.13
C LEU A 264 6.69 -2.94 0.09
N ASN A 265 7.35 -3.21 1.22
CA ASN A 265 7.91 -4.54 1.51
C ASN A 265 6.82 -5.61 1.67
N HIS A 266 5.65 -5.22 2.19
CA HIS A 266 4.51 -6.11 2.35
C HIS A 266 3.98 -6.59 0.99
N PHE A 267 3.84 -5.67 0.04
CA PHE A 267 3.30 -5.98 -1.28
C PHE A 267 4.33 -6.64 -2.20
N LEU A 268 5.61 -6.20 -2.18
CA LEU A 268 6.66 -6.84 -2.98
C LEU A 268 6.88 -8.32 -2.61
N ALA A 269 6.68 -8.69 -1.35
CA ALA A 269 6.75 -10.08 -0.90
C ALA A 269 5.55 -10.94 -1.39
N ARG A 270 4.56 -10.33 -2.06
CA ARG A 270 3.35 -10.94 -2.60
C ARG A 270 3.21 -10.78 -4.12
N ASP A 271 4.33 -10.67 -4.82
CA ASP A 271 4.43 -10.57 -6.29
C ASP A 271 3.80 -9.29 -6.89
N TYR A 272 3.63 -8.23 -6.08
CA TYR A 272 3.24 -6.93 -6.60
C TYR A 272 4.44 -6.19 -7.18
N SER A 273 4.20 -5.39 -8.19
CA SER A 273 5.16 -4.44 -8.74
C SER A 273 4.98 -3.07 -8.08
N ARG A 274 6.04 -2.25 -8.00
CA ARG A 274 6.00 -0.95 -7.30
C ARG A 274 4.93 0.01 -7.83
N ASN A 275 4.63 -0.07 -9.12
CA ASN A 275 3.64 0.75 -9.81
C ASN A 275 2.23 0.13 -9.83
N ASP A 276 2.01 -0.98 -9.13
CA ASP A 276 0.67 -1.56 -9.04
C ASP A 276 -0.27 -0.67 -8.25
N ARG A 277 -1.51 -0.64 -8.70
CA ARG A 277 -2.61 -0.04 -7.96
C ARG A 277 -3.06 -0.99 -6.87
N VAL A 278 -3.07 -0.51 -5.64
CA VAL A 278 -3.51 -1.26 -4.46
C VAL A 278 -4.63 -0.51 -3.75
N GLY A 279 -5.41 -1.20 -2.94
CA GLY A 279 -6.42 -0.56 -2.09
C GLY A 279 -5.76 0.44 -1.13
N ASP A 280 -6.21 1.71 -1.19
CA ASP A 280 -5.66 2.83 -0.42
C ASP A 280 -6.46 3.09 0.86
N SER A 281 -7.74 2.70 0.90
CA SER A 281 -8.60 2.96 2.05
C SER A 281 -9.81 2.01 2.14
N PHE A 282 -10.30 1.84 3.35
CA PHE A 282 -11.53 1.15 3.73
C PHE A 282 -11.69 -0.25 3.11
N VAL A 283 -12.83 -0.56 2.48
CA VAL A 283 -13.13 -1.89 1.91
C VAL A 283 -12.09 -2.29 0.86
N GLU A 284 -11.71 -1.37 -0.04
CA GLU A 284 -10.67 -1.65 -1.05
C GLU A 284 -9.33 -2.04 -0.41
N ALA A 285 -8.92 -1.38 0.67
CA ALA A 285 -7.67 -1.68 1.37
C ALA A 285 -7.79 -2.94 2.25
N GLN A 286 -8.91 -3.10 2.96
CA GLN A 286 -9.11 -4.20 3.88
C GLN A 286 -9.20 -5.56 3.17
N TYR A 287 -9.76 -5.58 1.98
CA TYR A 287 -9.95 -6.80 1.18
C TYR A 287 -9.02 -6.87 -0.04
N GLU A 288 -7.90 -6.14 -0.01
CA GLU A 288 -6.90 -6.11 -1.09
C GLU A 288 -6.51 -7.50 -1.58
N GLU A 289 -6.16 -8.41 -0.67
CA GLU A 289 -5.70 -9.77 -1.00
C GLU A 289 -6.77 -10.63 -1.70
N LEU A 290 -8.05 -10.31 -1.50
CA LEU A 290 -9.16 -11.00 -2.16
C LEU A 290 -9.51 -10.34 -3.50
N LEU A 291 -9.53 -9.01 -3.51
CA LEU A 291 -9.93 -8.22 -4.68
C LEU A 291 -8.85 -8.21 -5.76
N GLN A 292 -7.58 -8.27 -5.40
CA GLN A 292 -6.47 -8.34 -6.35
C GLN A 292 -6.42 -9.73 -6.98
N GLY A 293 -6.43 -9.80 -8.30
CA GLY A 293 -6.22 -11.04 -9.04
C GLY A 293 -4.74 -11.43 -9.11
N LYS A 294 -4.46 -12.57 -9.67
CA LYS A 294 -3.09 -12.97 -10.01
C LYS A 294 -2.80 -12.56 -11.45
N LYS A 295 -1.76 -11.77 -11.64
CA LYS A 295 -1.37 -11.25 -12.95
C LYS A 295 -1.13 -12.37 -13.97
N SER A 296 -1.46 -12.11 -15.22
CA SER A 296 -1.01 -12.91 -16.34
C SER A 296 0.49 -12.71 -16.54
N VAL A 297 1.20 -13.78 -16.86
CA VAL A 297 2.63 -13.73 -17.18
C VAL A 297 2.79 -14.08 -18.66
N VAL A 298 3.25 -13.11 -19.41
CA VAL A 298 3.54 -13.22 -20.82
C VAL A 298 5.05 -13.16 -21.01
N LYS A 299 5.62 -14.11 -21.74
CA LYS A 299 7.03 -14.18 -22.05
C LYS A 299 7.26 -13.64 -23.45
N ASN A 300 7.99 -12.57 -23.56
CA ASN A 300 8.45 -12.06 -24.84
C ASN A 300 9.75 -12.76 -25.23
N VAL A 301 9.73 -13.48 -26.35
CA VAL A 301 10.93 -14.06 -26.96
C VAL A 301 11.58 -12.96 -27.80
N THR A 302 12.78 -12.54 -27.39
CA THR A 302 13.51 -11.48 -28.10
C THR A 302 14.66 -12.05 -28.93
N ASP A 303 14.97 -11.43 -30.07
CA ASP A 303 16.17 -11.69 -30.81
C ASP A 303 17.40 -11.03 -30.15
N LYS A 304 18.59 -11.24 -30.72
CA LYS A 304 19.85 -10.68 -30.19
C LYS A 304 19.90 -9.13 -30.17
N SER A 305 18.96 -8.47 -30.85
CA SER A 305 18.83 -7.01 -30.84
C SER A 305 17.84 -6.48 -29.78
N GLY A 306 17.19 -7.39 -29.04
CA GLY A 306 16.14 -7.06 -28.08
C GLY A 306 14.76 -6.87 -28.72
N LYS A 307 14.61 -7.18 -30.03
CA LYS A 307 13.35 -7.10 -30.74
C LYS A 307 12.48 -8.31 -30.40
N VAL A 308 11.23 -8.09 -30.01
CA VAL A 308 10.25 -9.15 -29.75
C VAL A 308 9.90 -9.86 -31.06
N VAL A 309 10.21 -11.15 -31.17
CA VAL A 309 9.93 -11.98 -32.34
C VAL A 309 8.75 -12.92 -32.12
N ASP A 310 8.44 -13.25 -30.85
CA ASP A 310 7.28 -14.05 -30.45
C ASP A 310 6.86 -13.71 -29.03
N THR A 311 5.62 -14.06 -28.70
CA THR A 311 5.04 -13.80 -27.36
C THR A 311 4.30 -15.06 -26.91
N GLU A 312 4.78 -15.68 -25.83
CA GLU A 312 4.18 -16.88 -25.24
C GLU A 312 3.50 -16.53 -23.91
N THR A 313 2.25 -16.91 -23.77
CA THR A 313 1.55 -16.79 -22.47
C THR A 313 1.94 -17.95 -21.58
N VAL A 314 2.73 -17.70 -20.54
CA VAL A 314 3.18 -18.67 -19.55
C VAL A 314 2.09 -18.96 -18.52
N TYR A 315 1.33 -17.94 -18.17
CA TYR A 315 0.22 -18.01 -17.20
C TYR A 315 -0.85 -16.98 -17.57
N GLU A 316 -2.10 -17.43 -17.74
CA GLU A 316 -3.19 -16.54 -18.16
C GLU A 316 -3.67 -15.57 -17.08
N GLY A 317 -3.25 -15.80 -15.83
CA GLY A 317 -3.71 -15.02 -14.68
C GLY A 317 -5.07 -15.46 -14.16
N GLU A 318 -5.44 -14.93 -13.01
CA GLU A 318 -6.74 -15.17 -12.38
C GLU A 318 -7.34 -13.81 -11.97
N PRO A 319 -8.58 -13.48 -12.37
CA PRO A 319 -9.24 -12.28 -11.90
C PRO A 319 -9.42 -12.32 -10.37
N GLY A 320 -9.52 -11.14 -9.76
CA GLY A 320 -9.80 -11.03 -8.33
C GLY A 320 -11.15 -11.64 -7.95
N LYS A 321 -11.29 -12.02 -6.69
CA LYS A 321 -12.53 -12.58 -6.16
C LYS A 321 -13.54 -11.47 -5.90
N ASP A 322 -14.77 -11.69 -6.32
CA ASP A 322 -15.86 -10.77 -6.04
C ASP A 322 -16.19 -10.73 -4.54
N LEU A 323 -16.54 -9.55 -4.07
CA LEU A 323 -16.90 -9.31 -2.68
C LEU A 323 -18.40 -8.92 -2.60
N VAL A 324 -19.17 -9.64 -1.80
CA VAL A 324 -20.57 -9.30 -1.50
C VAL A 324 -20.64 -8.73 -0.09
N LEU A 325 -21.02 -7.46 0.02
CA LEU A 325 -21.21 -6.78 1.29
C LEU A 325 -22.58 -7.09 1.89
N THR A 326 -22.71 -6.93 3.19
CA THR A 326 -24.00 -6.99 3.89
C THR A 326 -24.83 -5.71 3.73
N ILE A 327 -24.22 -4.64 3.24
CA ILE A 327 -24.86 -3.33 3.01
C ILE A 327 -25.97 -3.46 1.95
N ASP A 328 -27.10 -2.83 2.24
CA ASP A 328 -28.21 -2.63 1.28
C ASP A 328 -28.08 -1.21 0.71
N SER A 329 -27.65 -1.10 -0.53
CA SER A 329 -27.34 0.20 -1.15
C SER A 329 -28.58 1.08 -1.36
N GLU A 330 -29.78 0.48 -1.56
CA GLU A 330 -31.03 1.23 -1.70
C GLU A 330 -31.49 1.76 -0.33
N LEU A 331 -31.39 0.93 0.70
CA LEU A 331 -31.66 1.34 2.08
C LEU A 331 -30.72 2.46 2.50
N GLU A 332 -29.43 2.33 2.19
CA GLU A 332 -28.39 3.34 2.44
C GLU A 332 -28.73 4.69 1.82
N ASP A 333 -29.11 4.71 0.53
CA ASP A 333 -29.52 5.95 -0.17
C ASP A 333 -30.73 6.62 0.48
N ARG A 334 -31.76 5.82 0.80
CA ARG A 334 -32.97 6.33 1.44
C ARG A 334 -32.72 6.90 2.83
N LEU A 335 -31.97 6.17 3.65
CA LEU A 335 -31.61 6.61 5.00
C LEU A 335 -30.66 7.81 4.96
N GLY A 336 -29.73 7.85 4.01
CA GLY A 336 -28.84 8.99 3.81
C GLY A 336 -29.59 10.29 3.60
N LYS A 337 -30.61 10.29 2.75
CA LYS A 337 -31.50 11.45 2.51
C LYS A 337 -32.26 11.89 3.76
N ILE A 338 -32.74 10.93 4.55
CA ILE A 338 -33.42 11.20 5.82
C ILE A 338 -32.44 11.86 6.81
N VAL A 339 -31.24 11.27 6.96
CA VAL A 339 -30.21 11.78 7.86
C VAL A 339 -29.78 13.20 7.48
N GLU A 340 -29.56 13.47 6.19
CA GLU A 340 -29.23 14.82 5.70
C GLU A 340 -30.34 15.85 6.02
N THR A 341 -31.58 15.46 5.76
CA THR A 341 -32.74 16.31 6.02
C THR A 341 -32.86 16.65 7.50
N GLU A 342 -32.77 15.64 8.36
CA GLU A 342 -32.88 15.83 9.80
C GLU A 342 -31.67 16.60 10.37
N LEU A 343 -30.45 16.34 9.90
CA LEU A 343 -29.28 17.09 10.33
C LEU A 343 -29.42 18.57 10.01
N ARG A 344 -29.84 18.94 8.80
CA ARG A 344 -30.10 20.33 8.40
C ARG A 344 -31.18 20.96 9.28
N LYS A 345 -32.28 20.27 9.50
CA LYS A 345 -33.38 20.73 10.34
C LYS A 345 -32.96 20.94 11.79
N GLN A 346 -32.20 19.99 12.37
CA GLN A 346 -31.74 20.13 13.75
C GLN A 346 -30.69 21.23 13.90
N LYS A 347 -29.84 21.46 12.89
CA LYS A 347 -28.85 22.54 12.88
C LYS A 347 -29.46 23.93 13.02
N THR A 348 -30.70 24.14 12.57
CA THR A 348 -31.39 25.45 12.65
C THR A 348 -32.04 25.69 14.01
N ARG A 349 -32.07 24.71 14.92
CA ARG A 349 -32.69 24.88 16.24
C ARG A 349 -31.81 25.72 17.15
N TYR A 350 -32.47 26.44 18.07
CA TYR A 350 -31.76 27.20 19.10
C TYR A 350 -30.85 26.29 19.94
N GLY A 351 -29.61 26.72 20.17
CA GLY A 351 -28.65 25.95 20.97
C GLY A 351 -27.91 24.85 20.22
N SER A 352 -28.21 24.63 18.92
CA SER A 352 -27.58 23.54 18.11
C SER A 352 -26.32 24.00 17.33
N HIS A 353 -25.70 25.12 17.74
CA HIS A 353 -24.54 25.67 17.02
C HIS A 353 -23.34 24.70 16.95
N LEU A 354 -23.18 23.78 17.89
CA LEU A 354 -22.13 22.75 17.90
C LEU A 354 -22.52 21.48 17.10
N LEU A 355 -23.80 21.34 16.72
CA LEU A 355 -24.24 20.20 15.94
C LEU A 355 -23.80 20.36 14.49
N ASP A 356 -22.79 19.64 14.06
CA ASP A 356 -22.26 19.69 12.71
C ASP A 356 -22.34 18.33 11.99
N ARG A 357 -22.50 17.22 12.73
CA ARG A 357 -22.48 15.86 12.16
C ARG A 357 -23.41 14.89 12.88
N THR A 358 -23.74 13.80 12.19
CA THR A 358 -24.49 12.70 12.76
C THR A 358 -24.15 11.39 12.06
N PHE A 359 -24.30 10.29 12.79
CA PHE A 359 -24.10 8.95 12.28
C PHE A 359 -25.34 8.11 12.53
N LEU A 360 -25.59 7.18 11.58
CA LEU A 360 -26.61 6.15 11.71
C LEU A 360 -25.99 4.81 11.30
N VAL A 361 -26.10 3.82 12.15
CA VAL A 361 -25.70 2.44 11.85
C VAL A 361 -26.90 1.54 12.04
N MET A 362 -27.25 0.78 11.01
CA MET A 362 -28.34 -0.20 11.05
C MET A 362 -27.75 -1.61 10.94
N MET A 363 -28.11 -2.45 11.88
CA MET A 363 -27.60 -3.82 11.99
C MET A 363 -28.75 -4.80 12.20
N ASN A 364 -28.64 -5.99 11.63
CA ASN A 364 -29.49 -7.11 11.96
C ASN A 364 -29.02 -7.74 13.29
N PRO A 365 -29.80 -7.69 14.36
CA PRO A 365 -29.36 -8.17 15.68
C PRO A 365 -29.20 -9.69 15.78
N GLN A 366 -29.82 -10.48 14.88
CA GLN A 366 -29.70 -11.93 14.85
C GLN A 366 -28.44 -12.42 14.12
N THR A 367 -28.05 -11.73 13.06
CA THR A 367 -26.94 -12.15 12.19
C THR A 367 -25.67 -11.34 12.39
N GLY A 368 -25.77 -10.13 12.96
CA GLY A 368 -24.69 -9.18 13.07
C GLY A 368 -24.36 -8.44 11.76
N GLU A 369 -25.13 -8.66 10.69
CA GLU A 369 -24.96 -8.00 9.41
C GLU A 369 -25.20 -6.49 9.50
N LEU A 370 -24.23 -5.69 9.05
CA LEU A 370 -24.40 -4.24 8.88
C LEU A 370 -25.19 -3.98 7.59
N LEU A 371 -26.38 -3.41 7.72
CA LEU A 371 -27.27 -3.12 6.60
C LEU A 371 -27.05 -1.72 6.03
N SER A 372 -26.64 -0.78 6.88
CA SER A 372 -26.40 0.61 6.52
C SER A 372 -25.42 1.26 7.51
N VAL A 373 -24.50 2.09 6.98
CA VAL A 373 -23.54 2.87 7.76
C VAL A 373 -23.45 4.27 7.16
N ILE A 374 -24.12 5.23 7.79
CA ILE A 374 -24.24 6.60 7.30
C ILE A 374 -23.56 7.55 8.26
N GLY A 375 -22.75 8.44 7.73
CA GLY A 375 -22.26 9.63 8.44
C GLY A 375 -22.41 10.85 7.56
N ARG A 376 -22.96 11.91 8.11
CA ARG A 376 -23.11 13.19 7.42
C ARG A 376 -22.59 14.32 8.27
N GLN A 377 -21.87 15.24 7.63
CA GLN A 377 -21.33 16.46 8.26
C GLN A 377 -21.68 17.67 7.44
N ILE A 378 -21.98 18.78 8.11
CA ILE A 378 -22.11 20.10 7.48
C ILE A 378 -20.81 20.84 7.72
N GLU A 379 -20.00 20.98 6.69
CA GLU A 379 -18.75 21.73 6.72
C GLU A 379 -18.80 22.87 5.70
N ASN A 380 -18.54 24.10 6.15
CA ASN A 380 -18.63 25.31 5.31
C ASN A 380 -19.95 25.43 4.52
N GLY A 381 -21.07 24.99 5.12
CA GLY A 381 -22.41 25.00 4.50
C GLY A 381 -22.68 23.85 3.51
N LYS A 382 -21.67 23.03 3.20
CA LYS A 382 -21.82 21.85 2.33
C LYS A 382 -22.08 20.60 3.17
N MET A 383 -22.81 19.66 2.57
CA MET A 383 -23.03 18.33 3.16
C MET A 383 -21.92 17.38 2.66
N GLU A 384 -21.19 16.83 3.61
CA GLU A 384 -20.10 15.86 3.33
C GLU A 384 -20.51 14.47 3.83
N ASP A 385 -20.16 13.43 3.04
CA ASP A 385 -20.29 12.04 3.47
C ASP A 385 -19.06 11.65 4.29
N ILE A 386 -19.29 11.40 5.58
CA ILE A 386 -18.27 10.94 6.53
C ILE A 386 -18.63 9.59 7.14
N SER A 387 -19.30 8.71 6.40
CA SER A 387 -19.78 7.41 6.88
C SER A 387 -18.68 6.56 7.52
N TYR A 388 -17.44 6.66 7.02
CA TYR A 388 -16.27 6.04 7.63
C TYR A 388 -16.00 6.51 9.08
N GLY A 389 -16.50 7.68 9.46
CA GLY A 389 -16.37 8.21 10.82
C GLY A 389 -17.11 7.39 11.88
N ALA A 390 -18.09 6.57 11.46
CA ALA A 390 -18.81 5.68 12.37
C ALA A 390 -17.88 4.65 13.06
N TYR A 391 -16.74 4.31 12.44
CA TYR A 391 -15.76 3.35 12.98
C TYR A 391 -14.34 3.90 13.10
N THR A 392 -14.05 5.10 12.57
CA THR A 392 -12.73 5.72 12.67
C THR A 392 -12.67 6.88 13.66
N MET A 393 -13.82 7.47 14.01
CA MET A 393 -13.89 8.61 14.91
C MET A 393 -14.33 8.17 16.32
N ALA A 394 -13.74 8.78 17.34
CA ALA A 394 -14.08 8.53 18.74
C ALA A 394 -14.88 9.70 19.30
N TYR A 395 -15.94 9.36 20.03
CA TYR A 395 -16.81 10.34 20.72
C TYR A 395 -17.00 9.96 22.18
N GLU A 396 -17.30 10.95 23.02
CA GLU A 396 -17.73 10.67 24.39
C GLU A 396 -19.08 9.98 24.35
N ALA A 397 -19.17 8.78 24.95
CA ALA A 397 -20.35 7.93 24.90
C ALA A 397 -21.56 8.57 25.59
N GLY A 398 -21.33 9.45 26.54
CA GLY A 398 -22.40 10.05 27.34
C GLY A 398 -23.25 8.99 28.03
N SER A 399 -24.56 9.23 28.12
CA SER A 399 -25.49 8.32 28.80
C SER A 399 -25.80 7.00 28.08
N THR A 400 -25.33 6.82 26.85
CA THR A 400 -25.51 5.55 26.13
C THR A 400 -24.80 4.39 26.81
N ILE A 401 -23.71 4.65 27.56
CA ILE A 401 -22.96 3.65 28.30
C ILE A 401 -23.74 3.07 29.49
N LYS A 402 -24.84 3.69 29.91
CA LYS A 402 -25.60 3.25 31.09
C LYS A 402 -26.23 1.87 30.94
N GLY A 403 -26.62 1.49 29.72
CA GLY A 403 -27.09 0.14 29.44
C GLY A 403 -26.05 -0.92 29.75
N ALA A 404 -24.79 -0.70 29.29
CA ALA A 404 -23.66 -1.57 29.60
C ALA A 404 -23.33 -1.58 31.10
N THR A 405 -23.44 -0.42 31.76
CA THR A 405 -23.22 -0.31 33.22
C THR A 405 -24.22 -1.15 34.01
N VAL A 406 -25.51 -1.10 33.67
CA VAL A 406 -26.56 -1.90 34.33
C VAL A 406 -26.35 -3.39 34.10
N LEU A 407 -26.07 -3.82 32.85
CA LEU A 407 -25.74 -5.21 32.55
C LEU A 407 -24.53 -5.71 33.34
N GLY A 408 -23.49 -4.87 33.45
CA GLY A 408 -22.31 -5.16 34.25
C GLY A 408 -22.65 -5.33 35.74
N GLY A 409 -23.60 -4.55 36.24
CA GLY A 409 -24.12 -4.69 37.60
C GLY A 409 -24.77 -6.06 37.85
N TYR A 410 -25.49 -6.61 36.88
CA TYR A 410 -26.03 -7.97 36.94
C TYR A 410 -24.95 -9.04 36.85
N GLN A 411 -24.02 -8.89 35.92
CA GLN A 411 -22.93 -9.84 35.72
C GLN A 411 -22.05 -9.98 36.93
N GLU A 412 -21.75 -8.89 37.64
CA GLU A 412 -20.95 -8.88 38.88
C GLU A 412 -21.78 -9.21 40.13
N GLY A 413 -23.07 -9.51 39.99
CA GLY A 413 -23.96 -9.80 41.11
C GLY A 413 -24.23 -8.60 42.04
N ALA A 414 -23.92 -7.38 41.56
CA ALA A 414 -24.13 -6.14 42.31
C ALA A 414 -25.60 -5.71 42.38
N PHE A 415 -26.40 -6.15 41.41
CA PHE A 415 -27.84 -5.90 41.30
C PHE A 415 -28.58 -7.10 40.74
N ASN A 416 -29.86 -7.25 41.15
CA ASN A 416 -30.81 -8.15 40.53
C ASN A 416 -31.67 -7.36 39.50
N ILE A 417 -32.22 -8.08 38.52
CA ILE A 417 -33.14 -7.48 37.53
C ILE A 417 -34.35 -6.91 38.26
N GLY A 418 -34.72 -5.68 37.98
CA GLY A 418 -35.83 -4.97 38.59
C GLY A 418 -35.53 -4.40 39.98
N GLU A 419 -34.31 -4.60 40.51
CA GLU A 419 -33.92 -4.00 41.78
C GLU A 419 -33.82 -2.50 41.71
N GLY A 420 -34.38 -1.81 42.69
CA GLY A 420 -34.43 -0.36 42.73
C GLY A 420 -33.52 0.25 43.80
N VAL A 421 -33.25 1.52 43.62
CA VAL A 421 -32.58 2.41 44.58
C VAL A 421 -33.29 3.75 44.66
N MET A 422 -33.06 4.50 45.72
CA MET A 422 -33.55 5.86 45.84
C MET A 422 -32.67 6.79 45.01
N ASP A 423 -33.21 7.40 43.96
CA ASP A 423 -32.56 8.48 43.21
C ASP A 423 -32.60 9.78 44.01
N GLN A 424 -31.62 9.95 44.87
CA GLN A 424 -31.43 11.12 45.73
C GLN A 424 -30.00 11.62 45.60
N PRO A 425 -29.73 12.88 45.94
CA PRO A 425 -28.36 13.39 45.94
C PRO A 425 -27.44 12.53 46.85
N LEU A 426 -26.34 12.04 46.30
CA LEU A 426 -25.32 11.27 47.03
C LEU A 426 -24.14 12.19 47.38
N TYR A 427 -23.46 11.88 48.49
CA TYR A 427 -22.20 12.52 48.87
C TYR A 427 -21.09 11.47 48.80
N ILE A 428 -20.28 11.54 47.75
CA ILE A 428 -19.22 10.58 47.46
C ILE A 428 -17.87 11.30 47.48
N GLY A 429 -16.95 10.85 48.30
CA GLY A 429 -15.65 11.52 48.43
C GLY A 429 -15.76 12.99 48.85
N GLY A 430 -16.74 13.35 49.68
CA GLY A 430 -16.99 14.71 50.10
C GLY A 430 -17.73 15.63 49.07
N GLN A 431 -18.03 15.12 47.89
CA GLN A 431 -18.71 15.85 46.82
C GLN A 431 -20.17 15.43 46.66
N LYS A 432 -21.06 16.37 46.39
CA LYS A 432 -22.45 16.11 46.04
C LYS A 432 -22.57 15.58 44.64
N ARG A 433 -23.21 14.43 44.45
CA ARG A 433 -23.50 13.80 43.15
C ARG A 433 -25.01 13.71 42.95
N THR A 434 -25.48 14.16 41.78
CA THR A 434 -26.92 14.18 41.43
C THR A 434 -27.14 13.64 40.04
N SER A 435 -28.32 13.09 39.75
CA SER A 435 -28.80 12.92 38.37
C SER A 435 -29.41 14.20 37.84
N LEU A 436 -29.57 14.29 36.51
CA LEU A 436 -30.27 15.46 35.90
C LEU A 436 -31.69 15.64 36.45
N ALA A 437 -32.41 14.53 36.66
CA ALA A 437 -33.74 14.51 37.22
C ALA A 437 -33.79 15.06 38.68
N ASN A 438 -32.65 15.08 39.35
CA ASN A 438 -32.54 15.42 40.78
C ASN A 438 -31.68 16.68 41.04
N THR A 439 -31.28 17.38 40.01
CA THR A 439 -30.43 18.57 40.11
C THR A 439 -31.06 19.66 41.02
N ASN A 440 -32.38 19.79 40.96
CA ASN A 440 -33.15 20.77 41.72
C ASN A 440 -33.87 20.16 42.95
N GLY A 441 -33.60 18.91 43.31
CA GLY A 441 -34.22 18.26 44.47
C GLY A 441 -35.68 17.82 44.31
N TYR A 442 -36.22 17.91 43.06
CA TYR A 442 -37.65 17.62 42.82
C TYR A 442 -37.99 16.15 42.56
N ASN A 443 -37.01 15.28 42.31
CA ASN A 443 -37.25 13.89 41.89
C ASN A 443 -36.58 12.86 42.78
N ASN A 444 -36.63 13.03 44.10
CA ASN A 444 -36.26 11.97 45.05
C ASN A 444 -37.30 10.86 44.91
N ARG A 445 -37.03 9.81 44.16
CA ARG A 445 -37.95 8.71 43.95
C ARG A 445 -37.22 7.38 43.85
N TRP A 446 -37.94 6.34 44.19
CA TRP A 446 -37.49 4.96 43.98
C TRP A 446 -37.41 4.70 42.46
N MET A 447 -36.30 4.19 42.01
CA MET A 447 -36.07 3.86 40.59
C MET A 447 -35.57 2.43 40.47
N THR A 448 -36.22 1.63 39.64
CA THR A 448 -35.70 0.36 39.12
C THR A 448 -34.71 0.61 38.01
N ASP A 449 -34.02 -0.41 37.51
CA ASP A 449 -33.12 -0.40 36.37
C ASP A 449 -33.75 0.24 35.11
N ILE A 450 -34.98 -0.17 34.77
CA ILE A 450 -35.70 0.35 33.60
C ILE A 450 -35.99 1.85 33.80
N ASN A 451 -36.57 2.24 34.96
CA ASN A 451 -36.86 3.65 35.25
C ASN A 451 -35.58 4.51 35.28
N ALA A 452 -34.48 3.93 35.76
CA ALA A 452 -33.19 4.62 35.79
C ALA A 452 -32.61 4.85 34.39
N LEU A 453 -32.75 3.88 33.48
CA LEU A 453 -32.36 4.05 32.07
C LEU A 453 -33.28 5.04 31.36
N GLU A 454 -34.61 4.92 31.53
CA GLU A 454 -35.60 5.84 30.94
C GLU A 454 -35.35 7.30 31.37
N SER A 455 -35.07 7.54 32.66
CA SER A 455 -34.82 8.87 33.20
C SER A 455 -33.34 9.29 33.12
N SER A 456 -32.49 8.42 32.57
CA SER A 456 -31.05 8.65 32.51
C SER A 456 -30.39 8.96 33.87
N SER A 457 -30.74 8.17 34.93
CA SER A 457 -30.25 8.39 36.29
C SER A 457 -28.75 8.17 36.39
N ASN A 458 -28.00 9.18 36.77
CA ASN A 458 -26.58 9.05 37.13
C ASN A 458 -26.42 8.41 38.52
N VAL A 459 -27.36 8.68 39.41
CA VAL A 459 -27.34 8.15 40.78
C VAL A 459 -27.44 6.63 40.79
N TYR A 460 -28.31 6.06 39.95
CA TYR A 460 -28.39 4.60 39.82
C TYR A 460 -27.04 4.00 39.36
N MET A 461 -26.35 4.63 38.39
CA MET A 461 -25.04 4.18 37.93
C MET A 461 -23.96 4.28 39.01
N PHE A 462 -24.02 5.29 39.86
CA PHE A 462 -23.12 5.36 41.04
C PHE A 462 -23.35 4.21 42.02
N TYR A 463 -24.60 3.83 42.26
CA TYR A 463 -24.90 2.63 43.07
C TYR A 463 -24.35 1.37 42.44
N VAL A 464 -24.50 1.18 41.12
CA VAL A 464 -23.92 0.02 40.41
C VAL A 464 -22.41 -0.01 40.63
N ALA A 465 -21.70 1.10 40.34
CA ALA A 465 -20.25 1.16 40.52
C ALA A 465 -19.81 0.93 41.99
N MET A 466 -20.51 1.52 42.95
CA MET A 466 -20.23 1.33 44.38
C MET A 466 -20.37 -0.13 44.78
N ARG A 467 -21.45 -0.82 44.38
CA ARG A 467 -21.69 -2.22 44.71
C ARG A 467 -20.69 -3.16 44.05
N ILE A 468 -20.34 -2.93 42.80
CA ILE A 468 -19.23 -3.66 42.14
C ILE A 468 -17.92 -3.47 42.93
N GLY A 469 -17.73 -2.28 43.48
CA GLY A 469 -16.58 -1.93 44.32
C GLY A 469 -16.63 -2.40 45.77
N GLY A 470 -17.63 -3.23 46.14
CA GLY A 470 -17.74 -3.79 47.47
C GLY A 470 -18.47 -2.92 48.51
N ILE A 471 -19.17 -1.84 48.04
CA ILE A 471 -20.00 -0.98 48.88
C ILE A 471 -21.48 -1.32 48.65
N PRO A 472 -22.10 -2.25 49.41
CA PRO A 472 -23.47 -2.69 49.12
C PRO A 472 -24.54 -1.66 49.47
N ASN A 473 -24.29 -0.86 50.50
CA ASN A 473 -25.25 0.11 51.01
C ASN A 473 -24.63 1.51 51.16
N TYR A 474 -25.33 2.52 50.63
CA TYR A 474 -24.93 3.90 50.80
C TYR A 474 -25.60 4.54 52.02
N TYR A 475 -24.84 5.32 52.79
CA TYR A 475 -25.36 6.25 53.79
C TYR A 475 -24.58 7.60 53.70
N PRO A 476 -25.22 8.74 54.01
CA PRO A 476 -24.58 10.05 53.94
C PRO A 476 -23.28 10.11 54.78
N ARG A 477 -22.21 10.66 54.20
CA ARG A 477 -20.87 10.85 54.81
C ARG A 477 -20.11 9.56 55.09
N MET A 478 -20.52 8.42 54.51
CA MET A 478 -19.75 7.18 54.64
C MET A 478 -18.33 7.33 54.05
N PRO A 479 -17.35 6.59 54.57
CA PRO A 479 -16.06 6.46 53.90
C PRO A 479 -16.25 5.83 52.51
N PHE A 480 -15.60 6.42 51.51
CA PHE A 480 -15.70 5.89 50.15
C PHE A 480 -14.44 5.08 49.83
N ASN A 481 -14.44 3.81 50.17
CA ASN A 481 -13.35 2.86 49.96
C ASN A 481 -13.86 1.74 49.03
N VAL A 482 -13.67 1.93 47.73
CA VAL A 482 -13.90 0.89 46.70
C VAL A 482 -12.64 0.01 46.60
N SER A 483 -12.81 -1.26 46.25
CA SER A 483 -11.67 -2.16 45.97
C SER A 483 -10.83 -1.65 44.80
N ASP A 484 -9.52 -1.88 44.86
CA ASP A 484 -8.57 -1.39 43.84
C ASP A 484 -8.85 -1.94 42.43
N ASP A 485 -9.46 -3.13 42.34
CA ASP A 485 -9.82 -3.80 41.10
C ASP A 485 -11.15 -3.30 40.47
N THR A 486 -11.91 -2.46 41.15
CA THR A 486 -13.23 -1.97 40.73
C THR A 486 -13.17 -1.33 39.31
N TYR A 487 -12.21 -0.46 39.09
CA TYR A 487 -12.07 0.21 37.82
C TYR A 487 -11.71 -0.75 36.67
N GLN A 488 -10.91 -1.79 36.99
CA GLN A 488 -10.55 -2.79 36.00
C GLN A 488 -11.73 -3.71 35.67
N LYS A 489 -12.53 -4.09 36.67
CA LYS A 489 -13.79 -4.83 36.48
C LYS A 489 -14.74 -4.05 35.55
N MET A 490 -14.96 -2.80 35.83
CA MET A 490 -15.80 -1.95 34.96
C MET A 490 -15.25 -1.81 33.53
N ARG A 491 -13.93 -1.64 33.38
CA ARG A 491 -13.32 -1.65 32.04
C ARG A 491 -13.55 -2.98 31.32
N ASN A 492 -13.35 -4.11 32.00
CA ASN A 492 -13.56 -5.43 31.41
C ASN A 492 -15.01 -5.63 30.95
N ILE A 493 -15.98 -5.09 31.70
CA ILE A 493 -17.39 -5.07 31.29
C ILE A 493 -17.55 -4.26 30.01
N TYR A 494 -17.03 -3.03 29.94
CA TYR A 494 -17.14 -2.17 28.78
C TYR A 494 -16.40 -2.74 27.56
N HIS A 495 -15.28 -3.44 27.75
CA HIS A 495 -14.56 -4.12 26.67
C HIS A 495 -15.41 -5.19 25.98
N GLN A 496 -16.34 -5.86 26.70
CA GLN A 496 -17.25 -6.84 26.10
C GLN A 496 -18.22 -6.20 25.11
N PHE A 497 -18.44 -4.89 25.19
CA PHE A 497 -19.22 -4.10 24.23
C PHE A 497 -18.35 -3.42 23.17
N GLY A 498 -17.07 -3.73 23.07
CA GLY A 498 -16.14 -3.09 22.16
C GLY A 498 -15.69 -1.67 22.58
N LEU A 499 -16.06 -1.23 23.80
CA LEU A 499 -15.72 0.12 24.28
C LEU A 499 -14.31 0.14 24.86
N GLY A 500 -13.46 1.02 24.37
CA GLY A 500 -12.08 1.20 24.85
C GLY A 500 -11.08 0.13 24.39
N VAL A 501 -11.43 -0.68 23.38
CA VAL A 501 -10.57 -1.69 22.75
C VAL A 501 -10.46 -1.41 21.24
N LYS A 502 -9.44 -1.97 20.58
CA LYS A 502 -9.37 -1.99 19.13
C LYS A 502 -10.40 -2.98 18.60
N THR A 503 -11.27 -2.53 17.72
CA THR A 503 -12.37 -3.32 17.13
C THR A 503 -12.13 -3.73 15.67
N GLY A 504 -10.92 -3.59 15.16
CA GLY A 504 -10.53 -3.93 13.79
C GLY A 504 -9.82 -2.80 13.08
#